data_22cf07da864f6755574fdb47f0f5d8a1
#
_entry.id   22cf07da864f6755574fdb47f0f5d8a1
#
_cell.length_a   1.000
_cell.length_b   1.000
_cell.length_c   1.000
_cell.angle_alpha   90.00
_cell.angle_beta   90.00
_cell.angle_gamma   90.00
#
_symmetry.space_group_name_H-M   'P 1'
#
loop_
_entity.id
_entity.type
_entity.pdbx_description
1 polymer ?
#
loop_
_entity_poly.entity_id
_entity_poly.type
_entity_poly.pdbx_seq_one_letter_code
_entity_poly.pdbx_strand_id
1 'polypeptide(L)'
;MEKSEELFVSLPHGCTICYQTSGNPSDPAILLIAGHGMAMTQMADTFVQLLSPPDHPHFIVQFDHRDTGRSTSFPEPPEGERAYTFDNMVDDIVGLINHLKLERVHVMGASMGGPLAFLTAARLPDIVESLALVLTSPVGRIQNGTDNLPPMSMEGHYLLAEAFDPPENFDDHQGWIETNTKMHLALATKPPTEEEKAEARRMCEVTYYRELGTGTMRSKKNHGDATGVRWPREALGLVKCPTVVIHGAKDQLFPVEHAKAMRDGVAGEATLVVIEDCGHELPHRALKPVADAILANAKKAEQARATGK
;
A
#
# COMPACT_ATOMS: atom_id res chain seq x y z
N MET A 1 -1.04 21.38 -4.16
CA MET A 1 -2.31 20.75 -3.74
C MET A 1 -2.47 20.96 -2.25
N GLU A 2 -3.62 21.43 -1.80
CA GLU A 2 -3.90 21.63 -0.37
C GLU A 2 -4.09 20.27 0.32
N LYS A 3 -3.45 20.11 1.47
CA LYS A 3 -3.49 18.88 2.28
C LYS A 3 -4.29 19.19 3.55
N SER A 4 -5.24 18.32 3.90
CA SER A 4 -6.03 18.51 5.13
C SER A 4 -5.16 18.32 6.38
N GLU A 5 -5.69 18.70 7.53
CA GLU A 5 -5.21 18.17 8.81
C GLU A 5 -5.44 16.67 8.88
N GLU A 6 -4.87 16.01 9.87
CA GLU A 6 -5.17 14.60 10.16
C GLU A 6 -6.58 14.48 10.73
N LEU A 7 -7.37 13.64 10.12
CA LEU A 7 -8.75 13.36 10.44
C LEU A 7 -8.90 11.95 10.99
N PHE A 8 -9.96 11.72 11.76
CA PHE A 8 -10.20 10.42 12.39
C PHE A 8 -11.63 9.97 12.14
N VAL A 9 -11.80 8.68 11.86
CA VAL A 9 -13.10 8.03 11.78
C VAL A 9 -13.13 6.81 12.68
N SER A 10 -14.10 6.74 13.59
CA SER A 10 -14.37 5.54 14.38
C SER A 10 -15.33 4.66 13.60
N LEU A 11 -14.87 3.47 13.25
CA LEU A 11 -15.61 2.50 12.47
C LEU A 11 -16.51 1.64 13.38
N PRO A 12 -17.64 1.12 12.88
CA PRO A 12 -18.60 0.37 13.70
C PRO A 12 -18.04 -0.87 14.39
N HIS A 13 -16.98 -1.46 13.85
CA HIS A 13 -16.28 -2.62 14.41
C HIS A 13 -15.18 -2.26 15.42
N GLY A 14 -15.15 -1.00 15.91
CA GLY A 14 -14.30 -0.56 17.02
C GLY A 14 -12.88 -0.13 16.64
N CYS A 15 -12.55 -0.07 15.33
CA CYS A 15 -11.29 0.49 14.86
C CYS A 15 -11.45 1.98 14.55
N THR A 16 -10.54 2.82 15.01
CA THR A 16 -10.44 4.23 14.60
C THR A 16 -9.31 4.36 13.59
N ILE A 17 -9.62 4.90 12.42
CA ILE A 17 -8.68 5.12 11.33
C ILE A 17 -8.30 6.59 11.28
N CYS A 18 -6.99 6.88 11.30
CA CYS A 18 -6.43 8.17 10.99
C CYS A 18 -6.24 8.28 9.48
N TYR A 19 -6.72 9.37 8.88
CA TYR A 19 -6.59 9.60 7.44
C TYR A 19 -6.32 11.07 7.14
N GLN A 20 -5.86 11.33 5.94
CA GLN A 20 -5.59 12.66 5.42
C GLN A 20 -6.02 12.72 3.96
N THR A 21 -6.50 13.89 3.55
CA THR A 21 -6.94 14.11 2.18
C THR A 21 -6.16 15.25 1.53
N SER A 22 -6.06 15.23 0.21
CA SER A 22 -5.43 16.28 -0.57
C SER A 22 -6.22 16.54 -1.83
N GLY A 23 -6.37 17.81 -2.21
CA GLY A 23 -7.15 18.23 -3.38
C GLY A 23 -8.60 18.53 -3.07
N ASN A 24 -9.42 18.69 -4.12
CA ASN A 24 -10.83 19.05 -3.99
C ASN A 24 -11.70 17.79 -3.89
N PRO A 25 -12.58 17.66 -2.87
CA PRO A 25 -13.47 16.51 -2.72
C PRO A 25 -14.44 16.27 -3.89
N SER A 26 -14.60 17.25 -4.79
CA SER A 26 -15.43 17.12 -5.99
C SER A 26 -14.70 16.48 -7.17
N ASP A 27 -13.37 16.34 -7.09
CA ASP A 27 -12.56 15.70 -8.12
C ASP A 27 -12.65 14.16 -7.98
N PRO A 28 -12.34 13.37 -9.03
CA PRO A 28 -12.27 11.93 -8.94
C PRO A 28 -11.33 11.48 -7.81
N ALA A 29 -11.77 10.54 -6.98
CA ALA A 29 -11.01 10.12 -5.81
C ALA A 29 -9.99 9.03 -6.14
N ILE A 30 -8.77 9.13 -5.57
CA ILE A 30 -7.79 8.04 -5.53
C ILE A 30 -7.50 7.69 -4.07
N LEU A 31 -7.76 6.45 -3.68
CA LEU A 31 -7.42 5.90 -2.37
C LEU A 31 -6.09 5.16 -2.45
N LEU A 32 -5.15 5.53 -1.59
CA LEU A 32 -3.81 4.94 -1.51
C LEU A 32 -3.72 3.98 -0.32
N ILE A 33 -3.45 2.70 -0.59
CA ILE A 33 -3.30 1.64 0.40
C ILE A 33 -1.81 1.28 0.51
N ALA A 34 -1.22 1.62 1.63
CA ALA A 34 0.21 1.45 1.88
C ALA A 34 0.63 -0.02 2.11
N GLY A 35 1.92 -0.28 2.12
CA GLY A 35 2.52 -1.58 2.38
C GLY A 35 2.53 -1.98 3.86
N HIS A 36 3.18 -3.11 4.13
CA HIS A 36 3.30 -3.68 5.48
C HIS A 36 3.97 -2.73 6.46
N GLY A 37 3.31 -2.47 7.60
CA GLY A 37 3.83 -1.64 8.67
C GLY A 37 4.05 -0.17 8.31
N MET A 38 3.63 0.27 7.13
CA MET A 38 3.80 1.65 6.68
C MET A 38 2.64 2.54 7.14
N ALA A 39 3.00 3.67 7.75
CA ALA A 39 2.07 4.77 7.99
C ALA A 39 1.88 5.60 6.70
N MET A 40 0.78 6.33 6.58
CA MET A 40 0.49 7.17 5.41
C MET A 40 1.59 8.20 5.10
N THR A 41 2.33 8.65 6.11
CA THR A 41 3.45 9.58 5.97
C THR A 41 4.71 8.99 5.32
N GLN A 42 4.75 7.68 5.14
CA GLN A 42 5.86 6.99 4.43
C GLN A 42 5.61 6.85 2.93
N MET A 43 4.54 7.45 2.43
CA MET A 43 4.33 7.65 1.00
C MET A 43 4.75 9.09 0.64
N ALA A 44 5.74 9.22 -0.24
CA ALA A 44 6.36 10.52 -0.56
C ALA A 44 5.34 11.56 -1.05
N ASP A 45 5.38 12.76 -0.51
CA ASP A 45 4.50 13.87 -0.93
C ASP A 45 4.64 14.18 -2.42
N THR A 46 5.84 14.00 -2.99
CA THR A 46 6.09 14.13 -4.44
C THR A 46 5.29 13.12 -5.25
N PHE A 47 5.17 11.87 -4.78
CA PHE A 47 4.32 10.88 -5.44
C PHE A 47 2.84 11.24 -5.38
N VAL A 48 2.36 11.67 -4.22
CA VAL A 48 0.97 12.13 -4.02
C VAL A 48 0.64 13.29 -4.96
N GLN A 49 1.56 14.25 -5.13
CA GLN A 49 1.39 15.38 -6.04
C GLN A 49 1.32 14.95 -7.51
N LEU A 50 2.12 13.94 -7.91
CA LEU A 50 2.10 13.40 -9.27
C LEU A 50 0.77 12.73 -9.63
N LEU A 51 0.01 12.23 -8.64
CA LEU A 51 -1.30 11.61 -8.84
C LEU A 51 -2.44 12.62 -9.03
N SER A 52 -2.19 13.92 -8.88
CA SER A 52 -3.18 14.98 -9.08
C SER A 52 -2.58 16.13 -9.90
N PRO A 53 -2.27 15.89 -11.20
CA PRO A 53 -1.73 16.94 -12.06
C PRO A 53 -2.78 18.03 -12.33
N PRO A 54 -2.36 19.30 -12.60
CA PRO A 54 -3.28 20.43 -12.75
C PRO A 54 -4.31 20.30 -13.87
N ASP A 55 -3.98 19.55 -14.92
CA ASP A 55 -4.84 19.31 -16.08
C ASP A 55 -5.81 18.14 -15.89
N HIS A 56 -5.61 17.33 -14.84
CA HIS A 56 -6.49 16.23 -14.45
C HIS A 56 -6.42 16.01 -12.93
N PRO A 57 -6.99 16.94 -12.13
CA PRO A 57 -6.87 16.89 -10.69
C PRO A 57 -7.64 15.72 -10.08
N HIS A 58 -7.12 15.19 -8.97
CA HIS A 58 -7.75 14.12 -8.19
C HIS A 58 -7.81 14.49 -6.71
N PHE A 59 -8.83 13.96 -6.04
CA PHE A 59 -8.96 13.96 -4.59
C PHE A 59 -8.22 12.74 -4.03
N ILE A 60 -7.06 12.95 -3.40
CA ILE A 60 -6.23 11.86 -2.87
C ILE A 60 -6.58 11.58 -1.42
N VAL A 61 -6.80 10.32 -1.09
CA VAL A 61 -7.05 9.83 0.27
C VAL A 61 -5.91 8.92 0.69
N GLN A 62 -5.26 9.26 1.79
CA GLN A 62 -4.23 8.45 2.46
C GLN A 62 -4.72 8.12 3.86
N PHE A 63 -4.35 6.97 4.40
CA PHE A 63 -4.71 6.58 5.76
C PHE A 63 -3.63 5.71 6.40
N ASP A 64 -3.63 5.71 7.71
CA ASP A 64 -2.87 4.75 8.51
C ASP A 64 -3.68 3.47 8.67
N HIS A 65 -3.10 2.33 8.32
CA HIS A 65 -3.69 1.04 8.69
C HIS A 65 -3.87 0.94 10.21
N ARG A 66 -4.77 0.05 10.69
CA ARG A 66 -4.69 -0.39 12.08
C ARG A 66 -3.25 -0.76 12.43
N ASP A 67 -2.81 -0.51 13.65
CA ASP A 67 -1.43 -0.75 14.10
C ASP A 67 -0.34 0.06 13.37
N THR A 68 -0.69 1.13 12.68
CA THR A 68 0.30 2.09 12.14
C THR A 68 -0.11 3.52 12.44
N GLY A 69 0.87 4.41 12.46
CA GLY A 69 0.65 5.84 12.58
C GLY A 69 -0.17 6.20 13.81
N ARG A 70 -1.33 6.83 13.57
CA ARG A 70 -2.27 7.28 14.63
C ARG A 70 -3.61 6.55 14.61
N SER A 71 -3.72 5.48 13.83
CA SER A 71 -4.87 4.57 13.88
C SER A 71 -4.84 3.70 15.13
N THR A 72 -5.92 2.97 15.40
CA THR A 72 -6.01 2.10 16.57
C THR A 72 -4.86 1.12 16.64
N SER A 73 -4.19 1.10 17.79
CA SER A 73 -3.21 0.09 18.16
C SER A 73 -3.92 -1.07 18.87
N PHE A 74 -3.69 -2.30 18.40
CA PHE A 74 -4.24 -3.51 19.00
C PHE A 74 -3.20 -4.15 19.93
N PRO A 75 -3.62 -4.70 21.08
CA PRO A 75 -2.72 -5.40 21.96
C PRO A 75 -2.14 -6.64 21.28
N GLU A 76 -0.99 -7.09 21.76
CA GLU A 76 -0.45 -8.37 21.34
C GLU A 76 -1.42 -9.48 21.72
N PRO A 77 -1.82 -10.35 20.77
CA PRO A 77 -2.71 -11.46 21.08
C PRO A 77 -1.98 -12.54 21.88
N PRO A 78 -2.72 -13.44 22.57
CA PRO A 78 -2.15 -14.64 23.13
C PRO A 78 -1.37 -15.46 22.10
N GLU A 79 -0.41 -16.26 22.56
CA GLU A 79 0.39 -17.12 21.68
C GLU A 79 -0.49 -18.04 20.82
N GLY A 80 -0.24 -18.04 19.53
CA GLY A 80 -1.00 -18.81 18.53
C GLY A 80 -2.30 -18.15 18.04
N GLU A 81 -2.68 -17.00 18.62
CA GLU A 81 -3.83 -16.21 18.17
C GLU A 81 -3.38 -15.02 17.31
N ARG A 82 -4.34 -14.34 16.69
CA ARG A 82 -4.14 -13.11 15.91
C ARG A 82 -4.99 -12.00 16.47
N ALA A 83 -4.44 -10.79 16.49
CA ALA A 83 -5.18 -9.59 16.87
C ALA A 83 -6.35 -9.31 15.92
N TYR A 84 -6.17 -9.63 14.64
CA TYR A 84 -7.16 -9.47 13.57
C TYR A 84 -6.76 -10.27 12.33
N THR A 85 -7.65 -10.28 11.36
CA THR A 85 -7.47 -10.95 10.07
C THR A 85 -7.24 -9.94 8.95
N PHE A 86 -6.85 -10.45 7.79
CA PHE A 86 -6.76 -9.65 6.56
C PHE A 86 -8.11 -9.04 6.17
N ASP A 87 -9.20 -9.79 6.37
CA ASP A 87 -10.56 -9.32 6.12
C ASP A 87 -10.94 -8.11 6.99
N ASN A 88 -10.50 -8.07 8.25
CA ASN A 88 -10.73 -6.90 9.11
C ASN A 88 -10.01 -5.65 8.59
N MET A 89 -8.83 -5.79 7.96
CA MET A 89 -8.16 -4.66 7.31
C MET A 89 -8.90 -4.18 6.07
N VAL A 90 -9.55 -5.08 5.32
CA VAL A 90 -10.44 -4.70 4.22
C VAL A 90 -11.70 -4.01 4.73
N ASP A 91 -12.25 -4.44 5.88
CA ASP A 91 -13.39 -3.78 6.53
C ASP A 91 -13.06 -2.33 6.92
N ASP A 92 -11.82 -2.05 7.34
CA ASP A 92 -11.36 -0.68 7.60
C ASP A 92 -11.41 0.19 6.34
N ILE A 93 -10.91 -0.35 5.23
CA ILE A 93 -10.87 0.37 3.95
C ILE A 93 -12.29 0.64 3.45
N VAL A 94 -13.15 -0.36 3.48
CA VAL A 94 -14.58 -0.23 3.13
C VAL A 94 -15.26 0.79 4.04
N GLY A 95 -14.97 0.75 5.33
CA GLY A 95 -15.49 1.69 6.32
C GLY A 95 -15.07 3.13 6.03
N LEU A 96 -13.81 3.35 5.64
CA LEU A 96 -13.30 4.68 5.26
C LEU A 96 -13.96 5.19 3.96
N ILE A 97 -14.08 4.35 2.93
CA ILE A 97 -14.77 4.68 1.67
C ILE A 97 -16.22 5.13 1.97
N ASN A 98 -16.95 4.38 2.80
CA ASN A 98 -18.31 4.69 3.19
C ASN A 98 -18.41 5.97 4.03
N HIS A 99 -17.48 6.20 4.96
CA HIS A 99 -17.42 7.42 5.78
C HIS A 99 -17.25 8.66 4.91
N LEU A 100 -16.35 8.60 3.94
CA LEU A 100 -16.10 9.67 2.98
C LEU A 100 -17.19 9.80 1.92
N LYS A 101 -18.17 8.89 1.91
CA LYS A 101 -19.25 8.83 0.92
C LYS A 101 -18.74 8.83 -0.53
N LEU A 102 -17.65 8.13 -0.77
CA LEU A 102 -17.09 8.00 -2.11
C LEU A 102 -17.99 7.05 -2.91
N GLU A 103 -18.80 7.65 -3.79
CA GLU A 103 -19.64 6.87 -4.71
C GLU A 103 -18.78 6.16 -5.76
N ARG A 104 -17.57 6.68 -6.00
CA ARG A 104 -16.60 6.17 -6.95
C ARG A 104 -15.18 6.44 -6.45
N VAL A 105 -14.30 5.48 -6.66
CA VAL A 105 -12.91 5.61 -6.25
C VAL A 105 -11.99 4.77 -7.13
N HIS A 106 -10.85 5.36 -7.49
CA HIS A 106 -9.70 4.62 -8.01
C HIS A 106 -8.89 4.13 -6.80
N VAL A 107 -8.51 2.86 -6.81
CA VAL A 107 -7.78 2.26 -5.69
C VAL A 107 -6.38 1.88 -6.12
N MET A 108 -5.38 2.34 -5.39
CA MET A 108 -3.99 1.92 -5.54
C MET A 108 -3.56 1.17 -4.29
N GLY A 109 -3.00 -0.02 -4.46
CA GLY A 109 -2.41 -0.80 -3.37
C GLY A 109 -0.97 -1.20 -3.65
N ALA A 110 -0.07 -0.89 -2.71
CA ALA A 110 1.35 -1.23 -2.80
C ALA A 110 1.72 -2.38 -1.86
N SER A 111 2.50 -3.35 -2.33
CA SER A 111 2.98 -4.49 -1.53
C SER A 111 1.81 -5.18 -0.80
N MET A 112 1.81 -5.25 0.54
CA MET A 112 0.67 -5.73 1.34
C MET A 112 -0.66 -5.03 0.97
N GLY A 113 -0.60 -3.76 0.57
CA GLY A 113 -1.79 -3.02 0.12
C GLY A 113 -2.41 -3.57 -1.16
N GLY A 114 -1.68 -4.32 -1.99
CA GLY A 114 -2.19 -4.91 -3.23
C GLY A 114 -3.34 -5.89 -3.01
N PRO A 115 -3.18 -6.96 -2.23
CA PRO A 115 -4.27 -7.85 -1.90
C PRO A 115 -5.42 -7.15 -1.14
N LEU A 116 -5.14 -6.18 -0.28
CA LEU A 116 -6.20 -5.36 0.32
C LEU A 116 -6.98 -4.59 -0.75
N ALA A 117 -6.28 -4.05 -1.76
CA ALA A 117 -6.90 -3.31 -2.85
C ALA A 117 -7.77 -4.20 -3.76
N PHE A 118 -7.29 -5.37 -4.19
CA PHE A 118 -8.12 -6.24 -5.03
C PHE A 118 -9.29 -6.88 -4.26
N LEU A 119 -9.14 -7.15 -2.96
CA LEU A 119 -10.24 -7.58 -2.11
C LEU A 119 -11.29 -6.47 -1.94
N THR A 120 -10.84 -5.22 -1.77
CA THR A 120 -11.74 -4.06 -1.74
C THR A 120 -12.51 -3.92 -3.05
N ALA A 121 -11.83 -4.04 -4.20
CA ALA A 121 -12.46 -3.99 -5.51
C ALA A 121 -13.46 -5.16 -5.73
N ALA A 122 -13.13 -6.35 -5.25
CA ALA A 122 -14.05 -7.51 -5.31
C ALA A 122 -15.30 -7.32 -4.43
N ARG A 123 -15.19 -6.62 -3.29
CA ARG A 123 -16.32 -6.33 -2.38
C ARG A 123 -17.16 -5.14 -2.83
N LEU A 124 -16.56 -4.18 -3.51
CA LEU A 124 -17.20 -2.92 -3.95
C LEU A 124 -17.11 -2.74 -5.47
N PRO A 125 -17.62 -3.71 -6.29
CA PRO A 125 -17.42 -3.70 -7.74
C PRO A 125 -18.11 -2.53 -8.45
N ASP A 126 -19.11 -1.90 -7.82
CA ASP A 126 -19.85 -0.77 -8.36
C ASP A 126 -19.24 0.59 -7.93
N ILE A 127 -18.33 0.58 -6.95
CA ILE A 127 -17.70 1.79 -6.39
C ILE A 127 -16.24 1.92 -6.87
N VAL A 128 -15.51 0.81 -6.95
CA VAL A 128 -14.12 0.83 -7.41
C VAL A 128 -14.08 0.91 -8.94
N GLU A 129 -13.75 2.09 -9.46
CA GLU A 129 -13.72 2.37 -10.90
C GLU A 129 -12.47 1.84 -11.60
N SER A 130 -11.32 1.87 -10.93
CA SER A 130 -10.09 1.26 -11.43
C SER A 130 -9.18 0.79 -10.30
N LEU A 131 -8.30 -0.14 -10.61
CA LEU A 131 -7.38 -0.75 -9.67
C LEU A 131 -5.93 -0.62 -10.16
N ALA A 132 -5.03 -0.19 -9.28
CA ALA A 132 -3.59 -0.22 -9.51
C ALA A 132 -2.91 -1.09 -8.45
N LEU A 133 -2.23 -2.16 -8.89
CA LEU A 133 -1.50 -3.11 -8.06
C LEU A 133 -0.01 -2.87 -8.25
N VAL A 134 0.66 -2.32 -7.22
CA VAL A 134 2.03 -1.82 -7.32
C VAL A 134 2.96 -2.67 -6.46
N LEU A 135 4.04 -3.23 -7.06
CA LEU A 135 5.07 -4.00 -6.35
C LEU A 135 4.46 -5.03 -5.40
N THR A 136 3.57 -5.88 -5.86
CA THR A 136 2.78 -6.77 -5.02
C THR A 136 2.65 -8.17 -5.62
N SER A 137 1.94 -9.04 -4.93
CA SER A 137 1.78 -10.45 -5.24
C SER A 137 0.32 -10.89 -5.05
N PRO A 138 -0.16 -11.90 -5.81
CA PRO A 138 -1.46 -12.51 -5.55
C PRO A 138 -1.42 -13.53 -4.40
N VAL A 139 -0.23 -13.86 -3.89
CA VAL A 139 -0.01 -14.86 -2.84
C VAL A 139 0.88 -14.33 -1.73
N GLY A 140 0.59 -14.73 -0.50
CA GLY A 140 1.41 -14.41 0.66
C GLY A 140 2.70 -15.23 0.71
N ARG A 141 3.64 -14.83 1.55
CA ARG A 141 4.96 -15.49 1.72
C ARG A 141 4.87 -16.96 2.10
N ILE A 142 3.83 -17.38 2.82
CA ILE A 142 3.66 -18.78 3.28
C ILE A 142 3.23 -19.70 2.13
N GLN A 143 2.75 -19.16 1.02
CA GLN A 143 2.26 -19.93 -0.12
C GLN A 143 3.37 -20.33 -1.12
N ASN A 144 4.64 -20.08 -0.78
CA ASN A 144 5.77 -20.41 -1.63
C ASN A 144 5.71 -21.85 -2.15
N GLY A 145 5.55 -21.99 -3.46
CA GLY A 145 5.56 -23.28 -4.16
C GLY A 145 4.21 -24.00 -4.29
N THR A 146 3.13 -23.50 -3.70
CA THR A 146 1.79 -24.11 -3.83
C THR A 146 0.96 -23.57 -5.01
N ASP A 147 1.33 -22.40 -5.54
CA ASP A 147 0.58 -21.69 -6.58
C ASP A 147 1.32 -21.60 -7.92
N ASN A 148 2.35 -22.44 -8.14
CA ASN A 148 3.21 -22.43 -9.33
C ASN A 148 3.90 -21.08 -9.61
N LEU A 149 4.13 -20.28 -8.56
CA LEU A 149 4.88 -19.03 -8.63
C LEU A 149 6.27 -19.22 -8.02
N PRO A 150 7.29 -18.55 -8.56
CA PRO A 150 8.62 -18.63 -7.97
C PRO A 150 8.63 -18.10 -6.54
N PRO A 151 9.40 -18.72 -5.64
CA PRO A 151 9.53 -18.21 -4.28
C PRO A 151 10.27 -16.87 -4.27
N MET A 152 10.15 -16.14 -3.17
CA MET A 152 11.00 -14.99 -2.87
C MET A 152 12.48 -15.39 -2.99
N SER A 153 13.30 -14.49 -3.48
CA SER A 153 14.76 -14.73 -3.56
C SER A 153 15.37 -14.89 -2.16
N MET A 154 16.50 -15.61 -2.06
CA MET A 154 17.25 -15.67 -0.80
C MET A 154 17.67 -14.30 -0.31
N GLU A 155 18.05 -13.39 -1.22
CA GLU A 155 18.35 -12.01 -0.92
C GLU A 155 17.14 -11.30 -0.30
N GLY A 156 15.95 -11.46 -0.89
CA GLY A 156 14.70 -10.93 -0.33
C GLY A 156 14.39 -11.46 1.07
N HIS A 157 14.67 -12.74 1.35
CA HIS A 157 14.52 -13.31 2.69
C HIS A 157 15.45 -12.65 3.71
N TYR A 158 16.73 -12.43 3.37
CA TYR A 158 17.68 -11.75 4.25
C TYR A 158 17.29 -10.29 4.48
N LEU A 159 16.93 -9.56 3.42
CA LEU A 159 16.50 -8.17 3.51
C LEU A 159 15.27 -8.01 4.41
N LEU A 160 14.29 -8.91 4.29
CA LEU A 160 13.13 -8.87 5.19
C LEU A 160 13.45 -9.25 6.63
N ALA A 161 14.33 -10.22 6.84
CA ALA A 161 14.74 -10.59 8.20
C ALA A 161 15.43 -9.41 8.91
N GLU A 162 16.33 -8.70 8.19
CA GLU A 162 16.95 -7.48 8.72
C GLU A 162 15.97 -6.32 8.87
N ALA A 163 15.01 -6.20 7.94
CA ALA A 163 14.05 -5.10 7.89
C ALA A 163 12.97 -5.20 8.98
N PHE A 164 12.62 -6.39 9.42
CA PHE A 164 11.60 -6.60 10.45
C PHE A 164 12.16 -6.87 11.85
N ASP A 165 13.47 -6.66 12.04
CA ASP A 165 14.07 -6.70 13.36
C ASP A 165 13.81 -5.34 14.06
N PRO A 166 12.82 -5.26 14.97
CA PRO A 166 12.47 -4.00 15.61
C PRO A 166 13.64 -3.53 16.47
N PRO A 167 13.85 -2.21 16.61
CA PRO A 167 14.84 -1.71 17.54
C PRO A 167 14.54 -2.20 18.95
N GLU A 168 15.55 -2.69 19.66
CA GLU A 168 15.40 -3.21 21.03
C GLU A 168 14.83 -2.17 22.00
N ASN A 169 15.11 -0.90 21.74
CA ASN A 169 14.67 0.22 22.57
C ASN A 169 13.87 1.24 21.73
N PHE A 170 12.54 1.25 21.90
CA PHE A 170 11.65 2.20 21.24
C PHE A 170 11.77 3.63 21.79
N ASP A 171 12.42 3.85 22.94
CA ASP A 171 12.67 5.17 23.52
C ASP A 171 13.96 5.80 22.96
N ASP A 172 14.80 5.01 22.30
CA ASP A 172 15.93 5.52 21.52
C ASP A 172 15.45 6.04 20.15
N HIS A 173 14.98 7.29 20.15
CA HIS A 173 14.42 7.89 18.92
C HIS A 173 15.45 7.95 17.78
N GLN A 174 16.72 8.19 18.08
CA GLN A 174 17.76 8.29 17.09
C GLN A 174 18.04 6.92 16.45
N GLY A 175 18.23 5.90 17.29
CA GLY A 175 18.41 4.53 16.84
C GLY A 175 17.21 4.00 16.07
N TRP A 176 15.98 4.34 16.49
CA TRP A 176 14.75 3.98 15.77
C TRP A 176 14.72 4.62 14.36
N ILE A 177 15.01 5.93 14.25
CA ILE A 177 15.01 6.63 12.96
C ILE A 177 16.09 6.06 12.05
N GLU A 178 17.30 5.80 12.56
CA GLU A 178 18.39 5.22 11.77
C GLU A 178 18.06 3.82 11.26
N THR A 179 17.54 2.96 12.12
CA THR A 179 17.12 1.60 11.76
C THR A 179 16.02 1.64 10.70
N ASN A 180 14.96 2.40 10.90
CA ASN A 180 13.86 2.47 9.92
C ASN A 180 14.28 3.14 8.61
N THR A 181 15.20 4.12 8.65
CA THR A 181 15.77 4.70 7.43
C THR A 181 16.57 3.65 6.65
N LYS A 182 17.42 2.87 7.33
CA LYS A 182 18.16 1.76 6.72
C LYS A 182 17.20 0.74 6.10
N MET A 183 16.14 0.36 6.82
CA MET A 183 15.11 -0.55 6.34
C MET A 183 14.42 -0.02 5.08
N HIS A 184 14.01 1.24 5.09
CA HIS A 184 13.34 1.87 3.95
C HIS A 184 14.20 1.84 2.68
N LEU A 185 15.51 1.96 2.83
CA LEU A 185 16.49 1.94 1.74
C LEU A 185 17.04 0.55 1.40
N ALA A 186 16.77 -0.47 2.22
CA ALA A 186 17.36 -1.80 2.06
C ALA A 186 16.93 -2.51 0.77
N LEU A 187 15.73 -2.20 0.27
CA LEU A 187 15.18 -2.79 -0.97
C LEU A 187 15.61 -2.04 -2.23
N ALA A 188 16.48 -1.03 -2.11
CA ALA A 188 16.96 -0.24 -3.23
C ALA A 188 17.85 -1.09 -4.16
N THR A 189 17.54 -1.09 -5.45
CA THR A 189 18.30 -1.82 -6.50
C THR A 189 19.54 -1.08 -6.97
N LYS A 190 19.62 0.20 -6.64
CA LYS A 190 20.80 1.07 -6.88
C LYS A 190 21.14 1.82 -5.61
N PRO A 191 22.40 2.19 -5.39
CA PRO A 191 22.76 3.03 -4.26
C PRO A 191 21.86 4.28 -4.24
N PRO A 192 21.16 4.56 -3.13
CA PRO A 192 20.30 5.72 -3.03
C PRO A 192 21.13 7.01 -3.08
N THR A 193 20.57 8.02 -3.73
CA THR A 193 21.18 9.36 -3.75
C THR A 193 21.12 10.01 -2.37
N GLU A 194 21.91 11.05 -2.13
CA GLU A 194 21.87 11.79 -0.85
C GLU A 194 20.49 12.43 -0.61
N GLU A 195 19.79 12.83 -1.67
CA GLU A 195 18.42 13.34 -1.58
C GLU A 195 17.44 12.26 -1.13
N GLU A 196 17.48 11.06 -1.73
CA GLU A 196 16.67 9.91 -1.34
C GLU A 196 16.93 9.47 0.11
N LYS A 197 18.19 9.48 0.54
CA LYS A 197 18.56 9.21 1.94
C LYS A 197 17.99 10.25 2.90
N ALA A 198 18.10 11.53 2.56
CA ALA A 198 17.58 12.63 3.37
C ALA A 198 16.06 12.58 3.46
N GLU A 199 15.37 12.27 2.37
CA GLU A 199 13.91 12.10 2.33
C GLU A 199 13.46 10.91 3.17
N ALA A 200 14.09 9.74 3.00
CA ALA A 200 13.79 8.54 3.79
C ALA A 200 13.95 8.81 5.30
N ARG A 201 15.04 9.48 5.68
CA ARG A 201 15.29 9.87 7.07
C ARG A 201 14.19 10.80 7.59
N ARG A 202 13.82 11.84 6.83
CA ARG A 202 12.77 12.78 7.22
C ARG A 202 11.42 12.07 7.36
N MET A 203 11.06 11.17 6.45
CA MET A 203 9.82 10.38 6.56
C MET A 203 9.81 9.51 7.81
N CYS A 204 10.92 8.85 8.13
CA CYS A 204 11.05 8.04 9.35
C CYS A 204 10.98 8.90 10.61
N GLU A 205 11.58 10.09 10.61
CA GLU A 205 11.51 11.04 11.73
C GLU A 205 10.07 11.53 11.96
N VAL A 206 9.36 11.95 10.93
CA VAL A 206 7.95 12.34 11.01
C VAL A 206 7.09 11.18 11.53
N THR A 207 7.32 9.97 11.02
CA THR A 207 6.59 8.77 11.44
C THR A 207 6.85 8.47 12.92
N TYR A 208 8.10 8.55 13.38
CA TYR A 208 8.46 8.33 14.78
C TYR A 208 7.67 9.24 15.71
N TYR A 209 7.72 10.55 15.47
CA TYR A 209 7.03 11.51 16.33
C TYR A 209 5.50 11.40 16.27
N ARG A 210 4.95 10.99 15.15
CA ARG A 210 3.51 10.71 15.02
C ARG A 210 3.06 9.47 15.81
N GLU A 211 3.91 8.46 15.86
CA GLU A 211 3.62 7.19 16.54
C GLU A 211 3.98 7.21 18.02
N LEU A 212 4.69 8.23 18.48
CA LEU A 212 5.10 8.35 19.87
C LEU A 212 3.87 8.39 20.79
N GLY A 213 3.79 7.43 21.73
CA GLY A 213 2.69 7.30 22.68
C GLY A 213 1.41 6.66 22.14
N THR A 214 1.32 6.29 20.85
CA THR A 214 0.15 5.62 20.27
C THR A 214 0.12 4.10 20.51
N GLY A 215 1.27 3.50 20.76
CA GLY A 215 1.45 2.03 20.86
C GLY A 215 1.72 1.36 19.50
N THR A 216 1.47 2.04 18.37
CA THR A 216 1.58 1.45 17.03
C THR A 216 3.00 1.02 16.67
N MET A 217 4.04 1.67 17.20
CA MET A 217 5.43 1.22 17.00
C MET A 217 5.63 -0.26 17.38
N ARG A 218 4.95 -0.73 18.45
CA ARG A 218 5.05 -2.11 18.94
C ARG A 218 4.08 -3.03 18.23
N SER A 219 2.86 -2.56 17.99
CA SER A 219 1.77 -3.38 17.46
C SER A 219 1.86 -3.62 15.94
N LYS A 220 2.73 -2.92 15.20
CA LYS A 220 3.00 -3.18 13.76
C LYS A 220 3.29 -4.66 13.44
N LYS A 221 3.85 -5.41 14.38
CA LYS A 221 4.11 -6.85 14.21
C LYS A 221 2.82 -7.64 13.94
N ASN A 222 1.65 -7.17 14.40
CA ASN A 222 0.36 -7.80 14.14
C ASN A 222 0.04 -7.86 12.63
N HIS A 223 0.59 -6.95 11.80
CA HIS A 223 0.50 -7.05 10.35
C HIS A 223 1.15 -8.34 9.82
N GLY A 224 2.28 -8.76 10.40
CA GLY A 224 2.96 -10.01 10.03
C GLY A 224 2.05 -11.21 10.26
N ASP A 225 1.36 -11.27 11.39
CA ASP A 225 0.44 -12.34 11.74
C ASP A 225 -0.82 -12.31 10.88
N ALA A 226 -1.38 -11.14 10.61
CA ALA A 226 -2.55 -10.97 9.75
C ALA A 226 -2.26 -11.37 8.30
N THR A 227 -1.06 -11.06 7.79
CA THR A 227 -0.63 -11.37 6.41
C THR A 227 0.04 -12.74 6.27
N GLY A 228 0.44 -13.36 7.38
CA GLY A 228 1.04 -14.69 7.46
C GLY A 228 0.07 -15.84 7.15
N VAL A 229 -0.97 -15.59 6.35
CA VAL A 229 -1.97 -16.57 5.92
C VAL A 229 -1.96 -16.72 4.41
N ARG A 230 -2.73 -17.68 3.91
CA ARG A 230 -3.05 -17.77 2.49
C ARG A 230 -3.82 -16.52 2.05
N TRP A 231 -3.30 -15.83 1.04
CA TRP A 231 -4.03 -14.74 0.41
C TRP A 231 -5.03 -15.30 -0.59
N PRO A 232 -6.23 -14.72 -0.68
CA PRO A 232 -7.30 -15.24 -1.53
C PRO A 232 -7.10 -14.84 -3.00
N ARG A 233 -6.10 -15.41 -3.66
CA ARG A 233 -5.75 -15.16 -5.08
C ARG A 233 -6.97 -15.27 -6.00
N GLU A 234 -7.88 -16.18 -5.70
CA GLU A 234 -9.11 -16.41 -6.45
C GLU A 234 -10.04 -15.18 -6.51
N ALA A 235 -9.91 -14.26 -5.55
CA ALA A 235 -10.67 -13.00 -5.55
C ALA A 235 -10.30 -12.07 -6.72
N LEU A 236 -9.13 -12.23 -7.33
CA LEU A 236 -8.78 -11.52 -8.57
C LEU A 236 -9.80 -11.79 -9.69
N GLY A 237 -10.36 -12.99 -9.76
CA GLY A 237 -11.42 -13.35 -10.70
C GLY A 237 -12.75 -12.63 -10.47
N LEU A 238 -12.91 -11.88 -9.38
CA LEU A 238 -14.08 -11.04 -9.09
C LEU A 238 -13.84 -9.56 -9.46
N VAL A 239 -12.59 -9.16 -9.71
CA VAL A 239 -12.24 -7.79 -10.08
C VAL A 239 -12.59 -7.54 -11.53
N LYS A 240 -13.55 -6.65 -11.77
CA LYS A 240 -14.09 -6.34 -13.11
C LYS A 240 -13.62 -5.01 -13.66
N CYS A 241 -13.17 -4.09 -12.80
CA CYS A 241 -12.72 -2.77 -13.22
C CYS A 241 -11.39 -2.83 -13.98
N PRO A 242 -11.09 -1.85 -14.85
CA PRO A 242 -9.78 -1.70 -15.47
C PRO A 242 -8.67 -1.76 -14.43
N THR A 243 -7.68 -2.62 -14.66
CA THR A 243 -6.59 -2.86 -13.70
C THR A 243 -5.24 -2.64 -14.37
N VAL A 244 -4.35 -1.93 -13.69
CA VAL A 244 -2.92 -1.85 -14.03
C VAL A 244 -2.10 -2.54 -12.95
N VAL A 245 -1.25 -3.49 -13.35
CA VAL A 245 -0.23 -4.08 -12.49
C VAL A 245 1.09 -3.41 -12.82
N ILE A 246 1.75 -2.83 -11.82
CA ILE A 246 3.02 -2.10 -11.98
C ILE A 246 4.06 -2.79 -11.11
N HIS A 247 5.18 -3.21 -11.72
CA HIS A 247 6.14 -4.05 -11.03
C HIS A 247 7.58 -3.71 -11.39
N GLY A 248 8.50 -3.87 -10.43
CA GLY A 248 9.92 -3.74 -10.68
C GLY A 248 10.51 -5.00 -11.31
N ALA A 249 11.29 -4.85 -12.38
CA ALA A 249 11.96 -5.98 -13.02
C ALA A 249 12.97 -6.69 -12.10
N LYS A 250 13.45 -5.98 -11.08
CA LYS A 250 14.46 -6.45 -10.12
C LYS A 250 13.88 -6.63 -8.71
N ASP A 251 12.56 -6.85 -8.59
CA ASP A 251 11.92 -7.04 -7.29
C ASP A 251 12.46 -8.30 -6.60
N GLN A 252 13.14 -8.11 -5.47
CA GLN A 252 13.77 -9.17 -4.70
C GLN A 252 12.75 -9.98 -3.88
N LEU A 253 11.58 -9.38 -3.58
CA LEU A 253 10.54 -10.01 -2.79
C LEU A 253 9.58 -10.82 -3.64
N PHE A 254 9.15 -10.24 -4.76
CA PHE A 254 8.21 -10.88 -5.67
C PHE A 254 8.76 -10.87 -7.09
N PRO A 255 9.25 -12.00 -7.61
CA PRO A 255 9.62 -12.11 -9.02
C PRO A 255 8.49 -11.65 -9.96
N VAL A 256 8.84 -11.15 -11.16
CA VAL A 256 7.89 -10.56 -12.13
C VAL A 256 6.75 -11.51 -12.54
N GLU A 257 6.91 -12.82 -12.34
CA GLU A 257 5.89 -13.83 -12.55
C GLU A 257 4.65 -13.62 -11.66
N HIS A 258 4.84 -13.04 -10.47
CA HIS A 258 3.73 -12.66 -9.58
C HIS A 258 2.87 -11.56 -10.21
N ALA A 259 3.50 -10.57 -10.82
CA ALA A 259 2.80 -9.51 -11.54
C ALA A 259 2.04 -10.03 -12.77
N LYS A 260 2.66 -10.94 -13.53
CA LYS A 260 1.98 -11.62 -14.65
C LYS A 260 0.77 -12.40 -14.17
N ALA A 261 0.91 -13.14 -13.06
CA ALA A 261 -0.18 -13.92 -12.50
C ALA A 261 -1.33 -13.05 -11.97
N MET A 262 -1.05 -11.85 -11.44
CA MET A 262 -2.09 -10.90 -11.07
C MET A 262 -2.83 -10.37 -12.30
N ARG A 263 -2.10 -9.92 -13.33
CA ARG A 263 -2.71 -9.47 -14.58
C ARG A 263 -3.62 -10.55 -15.18
N ASP A 264 -3.14 -11.79 -15.23
CA ASP A 264 -3.87 -12.91 -15.85
C ASP A 264 -5.03 -13.41 -14.97
N GLY A 265 -5.02 -13.11 -13.67
CA GLY A 265 -6.05 -13.50 -12.71
C GLY A 265 -7.23 -12.55 -12.63
N VAL A 266 -7.09 -11.30 -13.08
CA VAL A 266 -8.15 -10.29 -13.06
C VAL A 266 -9.19 -10.61 -14.13
N ALA A 267 -10.49 -10.59 -13.76
CA ALA A 267 -11.58 -10.87 -14.70
C ALA A 267 -11.83 -9.72 -15.70
N GLY A 268 -11.54 -8.49 -15.27
CA GLY A 268 -11.63 -7.30 -16.11
C GLY A 268 -10.42 -7.13 -17.04
N GLU A 269 -10.37 -6.02 -17.75
CA GLU A 269 -9.20 -5.68 -18.54
C GLU A 269 -8.01 -5.34 -17.65
N ALA A 270 -6.89 -6.03 -17.83
CA ALA A 270 -5.68 -5.81 -17.04
C ALA A 270 -4.45 -5.61 -17.92
N THR A 271 -3.60 -4.65 -17.55
CA THR A 271 -2.32 -4.35 -18.20
C THR A 271 -1.17 -4.52 -17.21
N LEU A 272 0.03 -4.81 -17.73
CA LEU A 272 1.25 -4.94 -16.94
C LEU A 272 2.27 -3.88 -17.40
N VAL A 273 2.77 -3.12 -16.45
CA VAL A 273 3.87 -2.16 -16.64
C VAL A 273 5.05 -2.64 -15.80
N VAL A 274 6.17 -2.93 -16.45
CA VAL A 274 7.40 -3.33 -15.78
C VAL A 274 8.39 -2.16 -15.80
N ILE A 275 8.90 -1.80 -14.63
CA ILE A 275 9.91 -0.76 -14.46
C ILE A 275 11.28 -1.44 -14.38
N GLU A 276 12.07 -1.35 -15.44
CA GLU A 276 13.32 -2.11 -15.64
C GLU A 276 14.36 -1.90 -14.52
N ASP A 277 14.51 -0.68 -14.04
CA ASP A 277 15.50 -0.30 -13.02
C ASP A 277 14.90 -0.14 -11.62
N CYS A 278 13.90 -0.95 -11.28
CA CYS A 278 13.20 -0.90 -10.01
C CYS A 278 13.11 -2.30 -9.39
N GLY A 279 13.27 -2.39 -8.09
CA GLY A 279 13.01 -3.56 -7.26
C GLY A 279 11.71 -3.41 -6.48
N HIS A 280 11.72 -3.84 -5.21
CA HIS A 280 10.61 -3.62 -4.28
C HIS A 280 10.68 -2.24 -3.62
N GLU A 281 10.86 -1.21 -4.43
CA GLU A 281 11.08 0.17 -4.01
C GLU A 281 10.33 1.15 -4.94
N LEU A 282 10.06 2.36 -4.46
CA LEU A 282 9.56 3.47 -5.28
C LEU A 282 10.58 4.64 -5.24
N PRO A 283 11.74 4.51 -5.90
CA PRO A 283 12.75 5.55 -5.96
C PRO A 283 12.26 6.74 -6.81
N HIS A 284 12.86 7.91 -6.65
CA HIS A 284 12.48 9.12 -7.39
C HIS A 284 12.34 8.89 -8.90
N ARG A 285 13.24 8.10 -9.49
CA ARG A 285 13.22 7.76 -10.93
C ARG A 285 11.98 6.95 -11.36
N ALA A 286 11.32 6.25 -10.43
CA ALA A 286 10.15 5.43 -10.69
C ALA A 286 8.82 6.14 -10.39
N LEU A 287 8.82 7.21 -9.57
CA LEU A 287 7.59 7.88 -9.13
C LEU A 287 6.72 8.34 -10.29
N LYS A 288 7.32 9.06 -11.25
CA LYS A 288 6.54 9.56 -12.40
C LYS A 288 6.04 8.44 -13.31
N PRO A 289 6.83 7.46 -13.77
CA PRO A 289 6.33 6.34 -14.56
C PRO A 289 5.20 5.57 -13.86
N VAL A 290 5.29 5.37 -12.55
CA VAL A 290 4.24 4.69 -11.75
C VAL A 290 2.98 5.55 -11.70
N ALA A 291 3.10 6.84 -11.38
CA ALA A 291 1.96 7.77 -11.36
C ALA A 291 1.28 7.87 -12.73
N ASP A 292 2.05 8.00 -13.81
CA ASP A 292 1.52 8.06 -15.19
C ASP A 292 0.71 6.79 -15.54
N ALA A 293 1.18 5.61 -15.15
CA ALA A 293 0.47 4.36 -15.38
C ALA A 293 -0.84 4.27 -14.58
N ILE A 294 -0.85 4.72 -13.33
CA ILE A 294 -2.05 4.79 -12.48
C ILE A 294 -3.07 5.74 -13.11
N LEU A 295 -2.65 6.95 -13.47
CA LEU A 295 -3.51 7.98 -14.07
C LEU A 295 -4.06 7.55 -15.42
N ALA A 296 -3.26 6.90 -16.26
CA ALA A 296 -3.72 6.36 -17.53
C ALA A 296 -4.84 5.32 -17.35
N ASN A 297 -4.71 4.45 -16.33
CA ASN A 297 -5.72 3.45 -16.00
C ASN A 297 -6.99 4.10 -15.41
N ALA A 298 -6.86 5.10 -14.53
CA ALA A 298 -7.98 5.87 -14.01
C ALA A 298 -8.76 6.56 -15.12
N LYS A 299 -8.06 7.31 -15.99
CA LYS A 299 -8.65 8.00 -17.15
C LYS A 299 -9.40 7.06 -18.09
N LYS A 300 -8.89 5.84 -18.29
CA LYS A 300 -9.57 4.81 -19.09
C LYS A 300 -10.91 4.42 -18.49
N ALA A 301 -10.97 4.21 -17.17
CA ALA A 301 -12.20 3.88 -16.46
C ALA A 301 -13.23 5.02 -16.55
N GLU A 302 -12.79 6.26 -16.34
CA GLU A 302 -13.65 7.44 -16.44
C GLU A 302 -14.22 7.61 -17.86
N GLN A 303 -13.41 7.38 -18.91
CA GLN A 303 -13.85 7.45 -20.30
C GLN A 303 -14.86 6.33 -20.64
N ALA A 304 -14.62 5.11 -20.16
CA ALA A 304 -15.56 4.00 -20.37
C ALA A 304 -16.93 4.32 -19.77
N ARG A 305 -16.95 4.85 -18.55
CA ARG A 305 -18.15 5.32 -17.88
C ARG A 305 -18.87 6.42 -18.69
N ALA A 306 -18.16 7.45 -19.14
CA ALA A 306 -18.73 8.56 -19.88
C ALA A 306 -19.39 8.11 -21.20
N THR A 307 -18.97 6.97 -21.74
CA THR A 307 -19.50 6.38 -22.98
C THR A 307 -20.55 5.28 -22.75
N GLY A 308 -20.91 4.98 -21.48
CA GLY A 308 -21.90 3.97 -21.11
C GLY A 308 -21.46 2.54 -21.41
N LYS A 309 -20.15 2.31 -21.43
CA LYS A 309 -19.54 1.00 -21.66
C LYS A 309 -19.13 0.35 -20.33
#